data_1fe13dcbaaec6c73bfb27b27ca0fc0d2
#
_entry.id   1fe13dcbaaec6c73bfb27b27ca0fc0d2
#
_cell.length_a   1.000
_cell.length_b   1.000
_cell.length_c   1.000
_cell.angle_alpha   90.00
_cell.angle_beta   90.00
_cell.angle_gamma   90.00
#
_symmetry.space_group_name_H-M   'P 1'
#
loop_
_entity.id
_entity.type
_entity.pdbx_description
1 polymer ?
#
loop_
_entity_poly.entity_id
_entity_poly.type
_entity_poly.pdbx_seq_one_letter_code
_entity_poly.pdbx_strand_id
1 'polypeptide(L)'
;MPIRRELQPRSIDAAAINEGRVDSHYIKVLMRLLAAHAMAEKLTAIGYQRALSTIDNPALTPIIEKNFAEEKKHARLVYDALEEIGMSQQAADRSMVAVLKLPSFDAPSYFAGKAAGELDLLMASLSLDTTGLIMIGVNYKDSSYAPHARAAEIILEEEADHEVFASRQLGDAVERFGVDAVNAALRNWIPRALNFFGPPGSGFTYDCIRYGLKTRDNEELAELYTTMITRRCDQLGLTMPPLTPSYPRHLALV
;
A
#
# COMPACT_ATOMS: atom_id res chain seq x y z
N MET A 1 22.65 -5.98 12.08
CA MET A 1 23.38 -4.75 11.68
C MET A 1 22.48 -3.96 10.74
N PRO A 2 22.39 -2.63 10.83
CA PRO A 2 21.60 -1.85 9.88
C PRO A 2 22.14 -2.05 8.45
N ILE A 3 21.21 -2.17 7.50
CA ILE A 3 21.55 -2.31 6.07
C ILE A 3 22.15 -1.00 5.59
N ARG A 4 23.36 -1.04 5.01
CA ARG A 4 24.01 0.13 4.45
C ARG A 4 23.40 0.48 3.10
N ARG A 5 22.85 1.68 2.98
CA ARG A 5 22.36 2.25 1.73
C ARG A 5 23.54 2.61 0.81
N GLU A 6 23.52 2.15 -0.42
CA GLU A 6 24.57 2.38 -1.42
C GLU A 6 24.28 3.61 -2.30
N LEU A 7 22.99 3.86 -2.61
CA LEU A 7 22.56 4.95 -3.48
C LEU A 7 21.81 6.05 -2.72
N GLN A 8 22.06 7.28 -3.10
CA GLN A 8 21.40 8.45 -2.52
C GLN A 8 19.99 8.64 -3.07
N PRO A 9 19.11 9.38 -2.37
CA PRO A 9 17.82 9.79 -2.90
C PRO A 9 17.96 10.43 -4.27
N ARG A 10 17.08 10.04 -5.21
CA ARG A 10 16.97 10.62 -6.55
C ARG A 10 18.26 10.62 -7.38
N SER A 11 19.21 9.72 -7.05
CA SER A 11 20.51 9.67 -7.74
C SER A 11 20.45 8.95 -9.09
N ILE A 12 19.36 8.25 -9.40
CA ILE A 12 19.15 7.50 -10.63
C ILE A 12 17.95 8.06 -11.37
N ASP A 13 18.12 8.37 -12.64
CA ASP A 13 17.05 8.74 -13.57
C ASP A 13 16.84 7.66 -14.64
N ALA A 14 15.79 7.79 -15.44
CA ALA A 14 15.50 6.85 -16.52
C ALA A 14 16.58 6.84 -17.60
N ALA A 15 17.23 7.97 -17.87
CA ALA A 15 18.32 8.06 -18.85
C ALA A 15 19.52 7.22 -18.43
N ALA A 16 19.89 7.25 -17.15
CA ALA A 16 20.97 6.42 -16.63
C ALA A 16 20.72 4.92 -16.82
N ILE A 17 19.45 4.48 -16.66
CA ILE A 17 19.04 3.09 -16.88
C ILE A 17 19.08 2.74 -18.37
N ASN A 18 18.49 3.58 -19.23
CA ASN A 18 18.38 3.33 -20.66
C ASN A 18 19.74 3.37 -21.38
N GLU A 19 20.70 4.11 -20.85
CA GLU A 19 22.09 4.17 -21.33
C GLU A 19 22.97 3.04 -20.77
N GLY A 20 22.42 2.15 -19.96
CA GLY A 20 23.17 1.01 -19.39
C GLY A 20 24.18 1.37 -18.33
N ARG A 21 24.06 2.54 -17.67
CA ARG A 21 24.95 3.02 -16.62
C ARG A 21 24.61 2.50 -15.23
N VAL A 22 23.58 1.66 -15.12
CA VAL A 22 23.04 1.14 -13.85
C VAL A 22 23.12 -0.38 -13.83
N ASP A 23 23.42 -0.95 -12.66
CA ASP A 23 23.46 -2.39 -12.45
C ASP A 23 22.14 -3.08 -12.83
N SER A 24 22.24 -4.17 -13.58
CA SER A 24 21.08 -4.94 -14.04
C SER A 24 20.25 -5.54 -12.90
N HIS A 25 20.88 -5.84 -11.75
CA HIS A 25 20.16 -6.32 -10.56
C HIS A 25 19.33 -5.20 -9.92
N TYR A 26 19.89 -3.98 -9.83
CA TYR A 26 19.12 -2.80 -9.44
C TYR A 26 17.85 -2.64 -10.28
N ILE A 27 17.98 -2.74 -11.61
CA ILE A 27 16.84 -2.56 -12.53
C ILE A 27 15.76 -3.61 -12.26
N LYS A 28 16.13 -4.87 -12.02
CA LYS A 28 15.18 -5.95 -11.68
C LYS A 28 14.45 -5.69 -10.37
N VAL A 29 15.18 -5.25 -9.34
CA VAL A 29 14.62 -4.91 -8.03
C VAL A 29 13.67 -3.72 -8.15
N LEU A 30 14.08 -2.67 -8.88
CA LEU A 30 13.26 -1.49 -9.15
C LEU A 30 11.97 -1.84 -9.87
N MET A 31 12.04 -2.57 -10.98
CA MET A 31 10.86 -2.97 -11.76
C MET A 31 9.87 -3.77 -10.93
N ARG A 32 10.35 -4.70 -10.09
CA ARG A 32 9.50 -5.48 -9.18
C ARG A 32 8.84 -4.60 -8.13
N LEU A 33 9.57 -3.64 -7.55
CA LEU A 33 9.03 -2.72 -6.55
C LEU A 33 7.93 -1.83 -7.15
N LEU A 34 8.21 -1.22 -8.29
CA LEU A 34 7.24 -0.34 -8.96
C LEU A 34 6.01 -1.11 -9.45
N ALA A 35 6.17 -2.35 -9.96
CA ALA A 35 5.04 -3.19 -10.35
C ALA A 35 4.14 -3.52 -9.15
N ALA A 36 4.73 -3.80 -7.98
CA ALA A 36 3.98 -4.04 -6.75
C ALA A 36 3.25 -2.78 -6.27
N HIS A 37 3.90 -1.62 -6.30
CA HIS A 37 3.29 -0.32 -5.95
C HIS A 37 2.13 0.01 -6.90
N ALA A 38 2.36 0.03 -8.21
CA ALA A 38 1.30 0.30 -9.20
C ALA A 38 0.10 -0.66 -9.08
N MET A 39 0.36 -1.93 -8.75
CA MET A 39 -0.70 -2.91 -8.53
C MET A 39 -1.49 -2.61 -7.27
N ALA A 40 -0.86 -2.18 -6.18
CA ALA A 40 -1.56 -1.78 -4.95
C ALA A 40 -2.55 -0.64 -5.23
N GLU A 41 -2.10 0.45 -5.85
CA GLU A 41 -2.94 1.59 -6.23
C GLU A 41 -4.10 1.18 -7.15
N LYS A 42 -3.80 0.38 -8.18
CA LYS A 42 -4.81 -0.15 -9.09
C LYS A 42 -5.89 -0.98 -8.37
N LEU A 43 -5.49 -1.77 -7.40
CA LEU A 43 -6.41 -2.61 -6.65
C LEU A 43 -7.26 -1.78 -5.68
N THR A 44 -6.71 -0.74 -5.08
CA THR A 44 -7.46 0.23 -4.28
C THR A 44 -8.50 0.95 -5.14
N ALA A 45 -8.14 1.40 -6.34
CA ALA A 45 -9.09 1.97 -7.31
C ALA A 45 -10.24 1.01 -7.64
N ILE A 46 -9.95 -0.29 -7.86
CA ILE A 46 -10.99 -1.31 -8.09
C ILE A 46 -11.91 -1.46 -6.86
N GLY A 47 -11.36 -1.36 -5.66
CA GLY A 47 -12.12 -1.36 -4.41
C GLY A 47 -13.14 -0.22 -4.37
N TYR A 48 -12.70 1.01 -4.62
CA TYR A 48 -13.58 2.19 -4.69
C TYR A 48 -14.61 2.11 -5.82
N GLN A 49 -14.22 1.61 -7.00
CA GLN A 49 -15.15 1.40 -8.12
C GLN A 49 -16.30 0.44 -7.74
N ARG A 50 -15.98 -0.61 -7.00
CA ARG A 50 -17.01 -1.55 -6.49
C ARG A 50 -17.88 -0.91 -5.43
N ALA A 51 -17.31 -0.11 -4.53
CA ALA A 51 -18.05 0.63 -3.52
C ALA A 51 -19.13 1.53 -4.15
N LEU A 52 -18.81 2.24 -5.25
CA LEU A 52 -19.78 3.04 -6.00
C LEU A 52 -20.99 2.25 -6.50
N SER A 53 -20.83 0.96 -6.75
CA SER A 53 -21.92 0.09 -7.22
C SER A 53 -22.69 -0.62 -6.11
N THR A 54 -22.20 -0.59 -4.87
CA THR A 54 -22.74 -1.38 -3.75
C THR A 54 -23.18 -0.57 -2.55
N ILE A 55 -22.71 0.68 -2.43
CA ILE A 55 -23.02 1.56 -1.30
C ILE A 55 -24.02 2.62 -1.75
N ASP A 56 -25.21 2.57 -1.16
CA ASP A 56 -26.26 3.57 -1.37
C ASP A 56 -26.25 4.58 -0.21
N ASN A 57 -25.23 5.46 -0.22
CA ASN A 57 -25.12 6.56 0.73
C ASN A 57 -24.68 7.84 -0.01
N PRO A 58 -25.63 8.76 -0.28
CA PRO A 58 -25.34 10.00 -1.01
C PRO A 58 -24.26 10.88 -0.38
N ALA A 59 -24.03 10.77 0.94
CA ALA A 59 -22.98 11.54 1.62
C ALA A 59 -21.57 10.97 1.34
N LEU A 60 -21.45 9.68 1.07
CA LEU A 60 -20.17 9.03 0.76
C LEU A 60 -19.85 9.00 -0.73
N THR A 61 -20.86 9.02 -1.61
CA THR A 61 -20.67 8.92 -3.06
C THR A 61 -19.62 9.91 -3.60
N PRO A 62 -19.66 11.22 -3.30
CA PRO A 62 -18.67 12.16 -3.83
C PRO A 62 -17.24 11.86 -3.36
N ILE A 63 -17.11 11.33 -2.15
CA ILE A 63 -15.80 10.99 -1.57
C ILE A 63 -15.25 9.74 -2.24
N ILE A 64 -16.08 8.71 -2.42
CA ILE A 64 -15.73 7.48 -3.12
C ILE A 64 -15.32 7.79 -4.58
N GLU A 65 -16.06 8.69 -5.27
CA GLU A 65 -15.72 9.13 -6.63
C GLU A 65 -14.35 9.84 -6.68
N LYS A 66 -14.11 10.76 -5.72
CA LYS A 66 -12.84 11.46 -5.59
C LYS A 66 -11.71 10.45 -5.40
N ASN A 67 -11.79 9.61 -4.37
CA ASN A 67 -10.74 8.64 -4.06
C ASN A 67 -10.51 7.67 -5.23
N PHE A 68 -11.57 7.19 -5.89
CA PHE A 68 -11.43 6.37 -7.11
C PHE A 68 -10.61 7.05 -8.21
N ALA A 69 -10.85 8.34 -8.45
CA ALA A 69 -10.12 9.10 -9.46
C ALA A 69 -8.66 9.30 -9.07
N GLU A 70 -8.38 9.57 -7.80
CA GLU A 70 -7.04 9.76 -7.26
C GLU A 70 -6.24 8.45 -7.30
N GLU A 71 -6.79 7.33 -6.88
CA GLU A 71 -6.13 6.02 -6.95
C GLU A 71 -5.77 5.60 -8.38
N LYS A 72 -6.64 5.91 -9.34
CA LYS A 72 -6.31 5.71 -10.76
C LYS A 72 -5.14 6.56 -11.22
N LYS A 73 -5.08 7.81 -10.77
CA LYS A 73 -3.97 8.73 -11.04
C LYS A 73 -2.68 8.22 -10.39
N HIS A 74 -2.75 7.76 -9.14
CA HIS A 74 -1.61 7.17 -8.42
C HIS A 74 -1.04 5.98 -9.20
N ALA A 75 -1.88 5.01 -9.56
CA ALA A 75 -1.45 3.89 -10.38
C ALA A 75 -0.77 4.35 -11.69
N ARG A 76 -1.34 5.37 -12.37
CA ARG A 76 -0.77 5.88 -13.62
C ARG A 76 0.61 6.50 -13.42
N LEU A 77 0.81 7.30 -12.39
CA LEU A 77 2.11 7.89 -12.06
C LEU A 77 3.21 6.83 -11.88
N VAL A 78 2.89 5.71 -11.24
CA VAL A 78 3.86 4.62 -11.04
C VAL A 78 4.06 3.81 -12.32
N TYR A 79 3.02 3.58 -13.12
CA TYR A 79 3.17 2.95 -14.46
C TYR A 79 4.00 3.82 -15.40
N ASP A 80 3.85 5.14 -15.38
CA ASP A 80 4.68 6.05 -16.18
C ASP A 80 6.16 5.89 -15.83
N ALA A 81 6.50 5.81 -14.54
CA ALA A 81 7.86 5.57 -14.09
C ALA A 81 8.42 4.20 -14.54
N LEU A 82 7.57 3.16 -14.67
CA LEU A 82 7.95 1.86 -15.24
C LEU A 82 8.14 1.92 -16.76
N GLU A 83 7.25 2.62 -17.46
CA GLU A 83 7.31 2.74 -18.91
C GLU A 83 8.55 3.52 -19.36
N GLU A 84 9.01 4.53 -18.59
CA GLU A 84 10.26 5.24 -18.82
C GLU A 84 11.50 4.31 -18.87
N ILE A 85 11.44 3.17 -18.20
CA ILE A 85 12.52 2.16 -18.15
C ILE A 85 12.20 0.88 -18.93
N GLY A 86 11.22 0.94 -19.84
CA GLY A 86 10.90 -0.10 -20.80
C GLY A 86 9.97 -1.22 -20.30
N MET A 87 9.33 -1.08 -19.14
CA MET A 87 8.34 -2.05 -18.65
C MET A 87 6.91 -1.53 -18.86
N SER A 88 6.17 -2.09 -19.80
CA SER A 88 4.77 -1.70 -20.04
C SER A 88 3.85 -2.08 -18.87
N GLN A 89 2.76 -1.33 -18.70
CA GLN A 89 1.72 -1.64 -17.71
C GLN A 89 1.27 -3.09 -17.79
N GLN A 90 1.02 -3.62 -18.99
CA GLN A 90 0.59 -5.02 -19.16
C GLN A 90 1.65 -6.03 -18.68
N ALA A 91 2.94 -5.73 -18.85
CA ALA A 91 4.02 -6.59 -18.35
C ALA A 91 4.11 -6.53 -16.82
N ALA A 92 3.96 -5.34 -16.23
CA ALA A 92 3.90 -5.15 -14.79
C ALA A 92 2.73 -5.93 -14.18
N ASP A 93 1.51 -5.78 -14.70
CA ASP A 93 0.32 -6.51 -14.25
C ASP A 93 0.53 -8.03 -14.29
N ARG A 94 1.05 -8.55 -15.42
CA ARG A 94 1.34 -9.99 -15.53
C ARG A 94 2.34 -10.49 -14.48
N SER A 95 3.36 -9.71 -14.17
CA SER A 95 4.36 -10.08 -13.16
C SER A 95 3.76 -10.21 -11.76
N MET A 96 2.72 -9.43 -11.47
CA MET A 96 2.06 -9.42 -10.15
C MET A 96 1.00 -10.50 -9.99
N VAL A 97 0.43 -11.06 -11.08
CA VAL A 97 -0.60 -12.11 -11.00
C VAL A 97 -0.15 -13.32 -10.17
N ALA A 98 1.13 -13.72 -10.30
CA ALA A 98 1.66 -14.83 -9.52
C ALA A 98 1.75 -14.50 -8.02
N VAL A 99 2.13 -13.28 -7.68
CA VAL A 99 2.22 -12.78 -6.30
C VAL A 99 0.83 -12.74 -5.66
N LEU A 100 -0.17 -12.22 -6.38
CA LEU A 100 -1.55 -12.14 -5.90
C LEU A 100 -2.21 -13.50 -5.68
N LYS A 101 -1.69 -14.57 -6.28
CA LYS A 101 -2.17 -15.95 -6.09
C LYS A 101 -1.51 -16.67 -4.91
N LEU A 102 -0.53 -16.07 -4.25
CA LEU A 102 0.09 -16.68 -3.08
C LEU A 102 -0.91 -16.72 -1.93
N PRO A 103 -0.97 -17.82 -1.15
CA PRO A 103 -1.89 -17.94 -0.02
C PRO A 103 -1.73 -16.84 1.04
N SER A 104 -0.52 -16.28 1.16
CA SER A 104 -0.23 -15.16 2.06
C SER A 104 -0.88 -13.84 1.64
N PHE A 105 -1.30 -13.74 0.38
CA PHE A 105 -1.84 -12.50 -0.17
C PHE A 105 -3.35 -12.57 -0.31
N ASP A 106 -4.08 -13.40 0.28
CA ASP A 106 -5.55 -13.56 0.26
C ASP A 106 -6.30 -12.54 -0.67
N ALA A 107 -5.68 -12.25 -1.82
CA ALA A 107 -6.12 -11.24 -2.77
C ALA A 107 -7.53 -11.52 -3.32
N PRO A 108 -7.93 -12.78 -3.59
CA PRO A 108 -9.30 -13.06 -4.02
C PRO A 108 -10.35 -12.68 -2.99
N SER A 109 -10.08 -12.83 -1.69
CA SER A 109 -11.02 -12.40 -0.64
C SER A 109 -10.96 -10.90 -0.41
N TYR A 110 -9.82 -10.26 -0.71
CA TYR A 110 -9.61 -8.83 -0.59
C TYR A 110 -10.35 -8.03 -1.67
N PHE A 111 -10.30 -8.50 -2.92
CA PHE A 111 -10.84 -7.80 -4.09
C PHE A 111 -12.07 -8.47 -4.70
N ALA A 112 -12.29 -9.74 -4.48
CA ALA A 112 -13.51 -10.45 -4.77
C ALA A 112 -14.49 -10.47 -3.59
N GLY A 113 -14.00 -10.13 -2.39
CA GLY A 113 -14.84 -9.94 -1.22
C GLY A 113 -15.86 -8.87 -1.54
N LYS A 114 -17.12 -9.19 -1.41
CA LYS A 114 -18.19 -8.23 -1.37
C LYS A 114 -17.77 -7.20 -0.33
N ALA A 115 -17.52 -5.96 -0.76
CA ALA A 115 -17.57 -4.85 0.17
C ALA A 115 -18.96 -5.00 0.81
N ALA A 116 -18.99 -5.54 2.03
CA ALA A 116 -20.25 -6.03 2.59
C ALA A 116 -21.15 -4.86 3.06
N GLY A 117 -20.78 -3.63 2.70
CA GLY A 117 -21.49 -2.44 3.03
C GLY A 117 -20.57 -1.29 3.44
N GLU A 118 -21.18 -0.21 3.88
CA GLU A 118 -20.51 1.03 4.25
C GLU A 118 -19.44 0.84 5.33
N LEU A 119 -19.74 0.13 6.40
CA LEU A 119 -18.78 -0.11 7.47
C LEU A 119 -17.53 -0.85 6.98
N ASP A 120 -17.71 -1.83 6.10
CA ASP A 120 -16.59 -2.58 5.53
C ASP A 120 -15.69 -1.68 4.68
N LEU A 121 -16.27 -0.79 3.87
CA LEU A 121 -15.53 0.22 3.12
C LEU A 121 -14.74 1.15 4.05
N LEU A 122 -15.40 1.71 5.07
CA LEU A 122 -14.75 2.66 5.98
C LEU A 122 -13.56 2.02 6.70
N MET A 123 -13.67 0.77 7.13
CA MET A 123 -12.57 0.05 7.78
C MET A 123 -11.49 -0.40 6.81
N ALA A 124 -11.86 -0.71 5.57
CA ALA A 124 -10.90 -0.95 4.49
C ALA A 124 -10.06 0.30 4.21
N SER A 125 -10.71 1.44 3.95
CA SER A 125 -10.03 2.72 3.75
C SER A 125 -9.11 3.05 4.90
N LEU A 126 -9.60 3.08 6.15
CA LEU A 126 -8.76 3.37 7.31
C LEU A 126 -7.49 2.49 7.35
N SER A 127 -7.66 1.20 7.11
CA SER A 127 -6.56 0.24 7.21
C SER A 127 -5.56 0.40 6.07
N LEU A 128 -6.04 0.61 4.84
CA LEU A 128 -5.22 0.69 3.63
C LEU A 128 -4.57 2.04 3.44
N ASP A 129 -5.33 3.13 3.64
CA ASP A 129 -4.83 4.49 3.48
C ASP A 129 -3.73 4.76 4.53
N THR A 130 -3.87 4.22 5.78
CA THR A 130 -2.78 4.25 6.76
C THR A 130 -1.55 3.46 6.27
N THR A 131 -1.74 2.34 5.55
CA THR A 131 -0.62 1.57 4.98
C THR A 131 0.05 2.35 3.84
N GLY A 132 -0.73 2.96 2.94
CA GLY A 132 -0.27 3.82 1.85
C GLY A 132 0.56 4.99 2.37
N LEU A 133 0.00 5.74 3.32
CA LEU A 133 0.69 6.87 3.97
C LEU A 133 2.06 6.48 4.55
N ILE A 134 2.15 5.33 5.22
CA ILE A 134 3.41 4.84 5.80
C ILE A 134 4.37 4.40 4.69
N MET A 135 3.92 3.59 3.72
CA MET A 135 4.76 3.09 2.63
C MET A 135 5.34 4.24 1.81
N ILE A 136 4.52 5.19 1.42
CA ILE A 136 4.92 6.29 0.55
C ILE A 136 5.74 7.32 1.34
N GLY A 137 5.23 7.74 2.51
CA GLY A 137 5.87 8.79 3.32
C GLY A 137 7.17 8.37 3.98
N VAL A 138 7.34 7.09 4.32
CA VAL A 138 8.56 6.59 4.98
C VAL A 138 9.53 5.99 3.96
N ASN A 139 9.05 5.21 2.98
CA ASN A 139 9.93 4.48 2.07
C ASN A 139 10.16 5.15 0.72
N TYR A 140 9.09 5.59 0.02
CA TYR A 140 9.18 5.85 -1.41
C TYR A 140 9.57 7.29 -1.76
N LYS A 141 9.23 8.29 -0.92
CA LYS A 141 9.58 9.70 -1.15
C LYS A 141 11.09 9.94 -1.29
N ASP A 142 11.89 9.10 -0.63
CA ASP A 142 13.36 9.15 -0.64
C ASP A 142 13.98 8.05 -1.53
N SER A 143 13.23 7.53 -2.51
CA SER A 143 13.70 6.53 -3.46
C SER A 143 14.92 7.04 -4.24
N SER A 144 15.90 6.16 -4.47
CA SER A 144 17.05 6.45 -5.33
C SER A 144 16.64 6.68 -6.79
N TYR A 145 15.51 6.11 -7.25
CA TYR A 145 14.96 6.36 -8.58
C TYR A 145 14.11 7.61 -8.58
N ALA A 146 14.60 8.65 -9.25
CA ALA A 146 14.01 10.00 -9.22
C ALA A 146 12.55 10.06 -9.71
N PRO A 147 12.13 9.37 -10.80
CA PRO A 147 10.73 9.35 -11.21
C PRO A 147 9.81 8.77 -10.14
N HIS A 148 10.19 7.69 -9.46
CA HIS A 148 9.40 7.11 -8.38
C HIS A 148 9.29 8.04 -7.17
N ALA A 149 10.38 8.70 -6.78
CA ALA A 149 10.35 9.67 -5.68
C ALA A 149 9.43 10.84 -5.97
N ARG A 150 9.41 11.35 -7.23
CA ARG A 150 8.46 12.42 -7.64
C ARG A 150 7.01 11.94 -7.62
N ALA A 151 6.74 10.73 -8.13
CA ALA A 151 5.40 10.12 -8.04
C ALA A 151 4.95 10.00 -6.58
N ALA A 152 5.83 9.50 -5.71
CA ALA A 152 5.55 9.34 -4.28
C ALA A 152 5.22 10.68 -3.58
N GLU A 153 5.85 11.79 -3.95
CA GLU A 153 5.52 13.11 -3.38
C GLU A 153 4.09 13.54 -3.74
N ILE A 154 3.70 13.37 -5.01
CA ILE A 154 2.34 13.72 -5.46
C ILE A 154 1.30 12.84 -4.77
N ILE A 155 1.55 11.54 -4.69
CA ILE A 155 0.65 10.58 -4.05
C ILE A 155 0.52 10.88 -2.55
N LEU A 156 1.63 11.17 -1.87
CA LEU A 156 1.65 11.43 -0.42
C LEU A 156 0.75 12.61 0.00
N GLU A 157 0.66 13.64 -0.82
CA GLU A 157 -0.20 14.79 -0.56
C GLU A 157 -1.69 14.38 -0.53
N GLU A 158 -2.12 13.52 -1.46
CA GLU A 158 -3.49 13.03 -1.56
C GLU A 158 -3.79 11.93 -0.52
N GLU A 159 -2.85 11.03 -0.24
CA GLU A 159 -2.96 10.00 0.80
C GLU A 159 -3.13 10.59 2.21
N ALA A 160 -2.52 11.74 2.49
CA ALA A 160 -2.71 12.42 3.76
C ALA A 160 -4.18 12.86 3.97
N ASP A 161 -4.85 13.29 2.91
CA ASP A 161 -6.28 13.65 2.94
C ASP A 161 -7.17 12.42 3.14
N HIS A 162 -6.86 11.30 2.46
CA HIS A 162 -7.58 10.02 2.62
C HIS A 162 -7.51 9.53 4.06
N GLU A 163 -6.33 9.59 4.66
CA GLU A 163 -6.11 9.17 6.03
C GLU A 163 -6.87 10.04 7.05
N VAL A 164 -6.84 11.36 6.90
CA VAL A 164 -7.60 12.29 7.75
C VAL A 164 -9.09 12.02 7.65
N PHE A 165 -9.61 11.79 6.44
CA PHE A 165 -11.00 11.42 6.22
C PHE A 165 -11.34 10.10 6.91
N ALA A 166 -10.58 9.04 6.65
CA ALA A 166 -10.81 7.71 7.22
C ALA A 166 -10.76 7.72 8.76
N SER A 167 -9.84 8.50 9.35
CA SER A 167 -9.75 8.67 10.79
C SER A 167 -10.99 9.36 11.41
N ARG A 168 -11.54 10.36 10.72
CA ARG A 168 -12.81 11.01 11.16
C ARG A 168 -13.97 10.04 11.08
N GLN A 169 -14.06 9.29 9.97
CA GLN A 169 -15.14 8.32 9.75
C GLN A 169 -15.11 7.16 10.75
N LEU A 170 -13.97 6.88 11.38
CA LEU A 170 -13.91 5.85 12.43
C LEU A 170 -14.76 6.23 13.65
N GLY A 171 -14.73 7.49 14.09
CA GLY A 171 -15.58 7.98 15.17
C GLY A 171 -17.08 7.88 14.81
N ASP A 172 -17.45 8.39 13.63
CA ASP A 172 -18.81 8.31 13.12
C ASP A 172 -19.29 6.85 12.96
N ALA A 173 -18.40 5.95 12.55
CA ALA A 173 -18.73 4.53 12.43
C ALA A 173 -19.02 3.89 13.79
N VAL A 174 -18.30 4.26 14.85
CA VAL A 174 -18.57 3.79 16.21
C VAL A 174 -19.94 4.25 16.68
N GLU A 175 -20.30 5.50 16.44
CA GLU A 175 -21.62 6.06 16.82
C GLU A 175 -22.77 5.39 16.05
N ARG A 176 -22.58 5.10 14.77
CA ARG A 176 -23.65 4.59 13.89
C ARG A 176 -23.81 3.08 13.93
N PHE A 177 -22.73 2.33 14.02
CA PHE A 177 -22.73 0.87 13.92
C PHE A 177 -22.43 0.17 15.25
N GLY A 178 -21.92 0.90 16.24
CA GLY A 178 -21.54 0.38 17.54
C GLY A 178 -20.15 -0.27 17.59
N VAL A 179 -19.56 -0.29 18.77
CA VAL A 179 -18.19 -0.77 19.02
C VAL A 179 -17.98 -2.21 18.54
N ASP A 180 -18.94 -3.12 18.78
CA ASP A 180 -18.80 -4.54 18.42
C ASP A 180 -18.70 -4.76 16.92
N ALA A 181 -19.52 -4.05 16.14
CA ALA A 181 -19.51 -4.13 14.67
C ALA A 181 -18.19 -3.57 14.10
N VAL A 182 -17.75 -2.42 14.61
CA VAL A 182 -16.47 -1.80 14.20
C VAL A 182 -15.30 -2.73 14.55
N ASN A 183 -15.26 -3.29 15.75
CA ASN A 183 -14.23 -4.26 16.15
C ASN A 183 -14.22 -5.50 15.25
N ALA A 184 -15.40 -5.99 14.82
CA ALA A 184 -15.48 -7.12 13.90
C ALA A 184 -14.89 -6.78 12.53
N ALA A 185 -15.18 -5.58 12.00
CA ALA A 185 -14.63 -5.12 10.73
C ALA A 185 -13.11 -4.87 10.81
N LEU A 186 -12.60 -4.26 11.89
CA LEU A 186 -11.17 -4.08 12.12
C LEU A 186 -10.41 -5.43 12.19
N ARG A 187 -10.99 -6.44 12.83
CA ARG A 187 -10.41 -7.81 12.84
C ARG A 187 -10.25 -8.39 11.44
N ASN A 188 -11.09 -7.97 10.50
CA ASN A 188 -11.02 -8.41 9.12
C ASN A 188 -9.96 -7.64 8.32
N TRP A 189 -9.86 -6.33 8.51
CA TRP A 189 -9.05 -5.45 7.65
C TRP A 189 -7.62 -5.23 8.11
N ILE A 190 -7.36 -5.08 9.41
CA ILE A 190 -6.01 -4.80 9.93
C ILE A 190 -4.99 -5.89 9.56
N PRO A 191 -5.27 -7.20 9.71
CA PRO A 191 -4.32 -8.24 9.29
C PRO A 191 -4.04 -8.24 7.79
N ARG A 192 -5.03 -7.84 6.98
CA ARG A 192 -4.87 -7.72 5.52
C ARG A 192 -4.00 -6.54 5.15
N ALA A 193 -4.21 -5.39 5.78
CA ALA A 193 -3.40 -4.20 5.57
C ALA A 193 -1.92 -4.46 5.91
N LEU A 194 -1.65 -5.18 7.00
CA LEU A 194 -0.29 -5.59 7.38
C LEU A 194 0.42 -6.43 6.30
N ASN A 195 -0.32 -7.22 5.53
CA ASN A 195 0.26 -8.02 4.44
C ASN A 195 0.86 -7.17 3.31
N PHE A 196 0.42 -5.91 3.16
CA PHE A 196 0.97 -5.01 2.14
C PHE A 196 2.40 -4.59 2.38
N PHE A 197 2.87 -4.59 3.64
CA PHE A 197 4.28 -4.32 3.91
C PHE A 197 5.19 -5.43 3.39
N GLY A 198 4.67 -6.64 3.23
CA GLY A 198 5.43 -7.83 2.85
C GLY A 198 6.12 -8.50 4.04
N PRO A 199 6.71 -9.69 3.83
CA PRO A 199 7.34 -10.46 4.90
C PRO A 199 8.56 -9.73 5.47
N PRO A 200 8.76 -9.72 6.81
CA PRO A 200 9.94 -9.16 7.43
C PRO A 200 11.20 -9.93 7.01
N GLY A 201 12.33 -9.23 6.95
CA GLY A 201 13.64 -9.83 6.67
C GLY A 201 13.76 -10.49 5.28
N SER A 202 12.93 -10.12 4.31
CA SER A 202 13.02 -10.69 2.97
C SER A 202 14.26 -10.19 2.21
N GLY A 203 14.88 -11.06 1.39
CA GLY A 203 16.01 -10.69 0.54
C GLY A 203 15.67 -9.54 -0.41
N PHE A 204 14.43 -9.50 -0.92
CA PHE A 204 13.94 -8.41 -1.74
C PHE A 204 13.93 -7.06 -1.00
N THR A 205 13.44 -7.03 0.24
CA THR A 205 13.47 -5.81 1.05
C THR A 205 14.89 -5.38 1.37
N TYR A 206 15.79 -6.35 1.66
CA TYR A 206 17.21 -6.07 1.82
C TYR A 206 17.79 -5.35 0.60
N ASP A 207 17.57 -5.88 -0.60
CA ASP A 207 18.04 -5.27 -1.85
C ASP A 207 17.41 -3.89 -2.09
N CYS A 208 16.11 -3.71 -1.80
CA CYS A 208 15.47 -2.40 -1.89
C CYS A 208 16.14 -1.35 -0.99
N ILE A 209 16.46 -1.71 0.26
CA ILE A 209 17.13 -0.78 1.19
C ILE A 209 18.56 -0.51 0.74
N ARG A 210 19.32 -1.56 0.38
CA ARG A 210 20.69 -1.44 -0.11
C ARG A 210 20.78 -0.49 -1.30
N TYR A 211 19.87 -0.62 -2.25
CA TYR A 211 19.79 0.25 -3.42
C TYR A 211 19.10 1.61 -3.18
N GLY A 212 18.67 1.88 -1.96
CA GLY A 212 18.02 3.14 -1.62
C GLY A 212 16.62 3.31 -2.22
N LEU A 213 15.98 2.24 -2.65
CA LEU A 213 14.60 2.22 -3.12
C LEU A 213 13.58 2.23 -1.96
N LYS A 214 13.99 1.71 -0.81
CA LYS A 214 13.29 1.78 0.48
C LYS A 214 14.25 2.31 1.55
N THR A 215 13.69 2.83 2.64
CA THR A 215 14.48 3.35 3.77
C THR A 215 14.40 2.47 5.01
N ARG A 216 13.33 1.66 5.14
CA ARG A 216 13.06 0.82 6.30
C ARG A 216 12.67 -0.59 5.92
N ASP A 217 12.90 -1.52 6.84
CA ASP A 217 12.42 -2.89 6.75
C ASP A 217 10.89 -2.97 6.92
N ASN A 218 10.32 -4.06 6.43
CA ASN A 218 8.89 -4.30 6.50
C ASN A 218 8.38 -4.45 7.95
N GLU A 219 9.20 -4.98 8.86
CA GLU A 219 8.89 -5.11 10.27
C GLU A 219 8.75 -3.73 10.94
N GLU A 220 9.70 -2.82 10.69
CA GLU A 220 9.65 -1.44 11.19
C GLU A 220 8.39 -0.70 10.70
N LEU A 221 7.97 -0.93 9.45
CA LEU A 221 6.75 -0.32 8.91
C LEU A 221 5.48 -0.90 9.55
N ALA A 222 5.46 -2.21 9.77
CA ALA A 222 4.35 -2.88 10.46
C ALA A 222 4.22 -2.41 11.92
N GLU A 223 5.34 -2.15 12.61
CA GLU A 223 5.36 -1.56 13.95
C GLU A 223 4.81 -0.14 13.97
N LEU A 224 5.21 0.72 13.00
CA LEU A 224 4.65 2.06 12.85
C LEU A 224 3.15 2.02 12.62
N TYR A 225 2.68 1.19 11.70
CA TYR A 225 1.26 0.99 11.42
C TYR A 225 0.50 0.56 12.68
N THR A 226 1.01 -0.48 13.37
CA THR A 226 0.41 -1.00 14.59
C THR A 226 0.28 0.08 15.65
N THR A 227 1.33 0.89 15.84
CA THR A 227 1.34 1.99 16.80
C THR A 227 0.26 3.03 16.45
N MET A 228 0.15 3.42 15.18
CA MET A 228 -0.84 4.40 14.74
C MET A 228 -2.28 3.90 14.93
N ILE A 229 -2.57 2.68 14.49
CA ILE A 229 -3.92 2.12 14.60
C ILE A 229 -4.30 1.83 16.05
N THR A 230 -3.38 1.30 16.87
CA THR A 230 -3.63 1.07 18.31
C THR A 230 -4.02 2.37 19.00
N ARG A 231 -3.28 3.44 18.77
CA ARG A 231 -3.60 4.75 19.36
C ARG A 231 -5.00 5.24 19.00
N ARG A 232 -5.46 5.01 17.76
CA ARG A 232 -6.82 5.39 17.32
C ARG A 232 -7.87 4.50 17.96
N CYS A 233 -7.63 3.20 18.03
CA CYS A 233 -8.53 2.27 18.70
C CYS A 233 -8.71 2.65 20.18
N ASP A 234 -7.63 2.93 20.90
CA ASP A 234 -7.65 3.30 22.31
C ASP A 234 -8.46 4.59 22.56
N GLN A 235 -8.33 5.59 21.67
CA GLN A 235 -9.07 6.84 21.77
C GLN A 235 -10.59 6.68 21.64
N LEU A 236 -11.05 5.60 21.01
CA LEU A 236 -12.47 5.32 20.72
C LEU A 236 -13.00 4.12 21.50
N GLY A 237 -12.22 3.56 22.42
CA GLY A 237 -12.62 2.37 23.19
C GLY A 237 -12.75 1.11 22.33
N LEU A 238 -12.06 1.07 21.19
CA LEU A 238 -12.00 -0.09 20.31
C LEU A 238 -10.91 -1.07 20.73
N THR A 239 -11.08 -2.33 20.38
CA THR A 239 -10.10 -3.38 20.67
C THR A 239 -9.23 -3.66 19.45
N MET A 240 -7.91 -3.42 19.59
CA MET A 240 -6.96 -3.83 18.55
C MET A 240 -6.99 -5.36 18.39
N PRO A 241 -7.18 -5.89 17.16
CA PRO A 241 -7.15 -7.33 16.95
C PRO A 241 -5.75 -7.91 17.21
N PRO A 242 -5.66 -9.20 17.59
CA PRO A 242 -4.38 -9.87 17.69
C PRO A 242 -3.66 -9.82 16.33
N LEU A 243 -2.46 -9.27 16.31
CA LEU A 243 -1.64 -9.17 15.09
C LEU A 243 -0.82 -10.45 14.97
N THR A 244 -1.38 -11.48 14.36
CA THR A 244 -0.62 -12.64 13.93
C THR A 244 -0.30 -12.46 12.46
N PRO A 245 0.96 -12.13 12.07
CA PRO A 245 1.32 -12.07 10.67
C PRO A 245 1.03 -13.41 10.01
N SER A 246 0.21 -13.43 8.98
CA SER A 246 -0.14 -14.65 8.25
C SER A 246 0.86 -14.99 7.15
N TYR A 247 2.12 -14.52 7.26
CA TYR A 247 3.15 -14.87 6.31
C TYR A 247 3.59 -16.32 6.49
N PRO A 248 3.46 -17.17 5.46
CA PRO A 248 4.12 -18.48 5.49
C PRO A 248 5.63 -18.28 5.65
N ARG A 249 6.24 -18.98 6.60
CA ARG A 249 7.70 -18.85 6.90
C ARG A 249 8.60 -19.06 5.69
N HIS A 250 8.16 -19.78 4.67
CA HIS A 250 8.93 -20.02 3.44
C HIS A 250 9.02 -18.79 2.50
N LEU A 251 8.20 -17.76 2.68
CA LEU A 251 8.29 -16.52 1.90
C LEU A 251 9.33 -15.53 2.45
N ALA A 252 9.80 -15.72 3.68
CA ALA A 252 10.90 -14.95 4.25
C ALA A 252 12.25 -15.24 3.58
N LEU A 253 12.32 -16.31 2.77
CA LEU A 253 13.56 -16.79 2.14
C LEU A 253 13.63 -16.55 0.61
N VAL A 254 12.66 -15.80 0.02
CA VAL A 254 12.64 -15.54 -1.43
C VAL A 254 12.90 -14.08 -1.75
#